data_a1310cd15493ad3521ddc8f0602dce1b
#
_entry.id   a1310cd15493ad3521ddc8f0602dce1b
#
_cell.length_a   1.000
_cell.length_b   1.000
_cell.length_c   1.000
_cell.angle_alpha   90.00
_cell.angle_beta   90.00
_cell.angle_gamma   90.00
#
_symmetry.space_group_name_H-M   'P 1'
#
loop_
_entity.id
_entity.type
_entity.pdbx_description
1 polymer ?
#
loop_
_entity_poly.entity_id
_entity_poly.type
_entity_poly.pdbx_seq_one_letter_code
_entity_poly.pdbx_strand_id
1 'polypeptide(L)'
;MKLANKSSISILAFALCTLFSLTSTSLSRTEDKKADPAGNWTWTQPGRNGGPDRKMTLKLKAEGDKLTGTLSSPGADGETTKSEIEDAKIKGDEVSFTVTREFNGNKRTFKYTGKVSADAIKGKTEFERNGEAQSRDWEAKRATEAK
;
A
#
# COMPACT_ATOMS: atom_id res chain seq x y z
N MET A 1 66.06 -10.90 37.04
CA MET A 1 67.07 -9.79 36.92
C MET A 1 66.34 -8.55 36.47
N LYS A 2 66.09 -7.63 37.40
CA LYS A 2 66.54 -6.21 37.38
C LYS A 2 66.05 -5.44 36.18
N LEU A 3 65.45 -4.26 36.27
CA LEU A 3 65.25 -3.17 37.24
C LEU A 3 64.15 -2.25 36.68
N ALA A 4 63.21 -1.90 37.42
CA ALA A 4 62.82 -0.57 37.92
C ALA A 4 63.44 0.63 37.17
N ASN A 5 62.58 1.54 36.70
CA ASN A 5 62.83 2.96 36.99
C ASN A 5 61.53 3.77 37.04
N LYS A 6 61.39 4.44 38.13
CA LYS A 6 60.48 5.52 38.50
C LYS A 6 60.87 6.81 37.80
N SER A 7 59.88 7.62 37.53
CA SER A 7 59.87 9.09 37.70
C SER A 7 58.56 9.61 37.12
N SER A 8 57.62 9.99 37.90
CA SER A 8 57.41 11.25 38.66
C SER A 8 57.39 12.53 37.84
N ILE A 9 56.28 13.24 38.03
CA ILE A 9 56.08 14.70 37.97
C ILE A 9 55.81 15.24 36.55
N SER A 10 54.72 15.93 36.25
CA SER A 10 54.21 17.14 36.87
C SER A 10 52.82 17.51 36.29
N ILE A 11 52.04 17.98 37.15
CA ILE A 11 50.87 18.84 37.07
C ILE A 11 51.02 19.92 36.01
N LEU A 12 50.05 20.05 35.08
CA LEU A 12 49.57 21.38 34.69
C LEU A 12 48.12 21.31 34.25
N ALA A 13 47.31 21.95 35.06
CA ALA A 13 45.90 22.23 34.78
C ALA A 13 45.81 23.20 33.59
N PHE A 14 45.07 22.86 32.59
CA PHE A 14 44.46 23.84 31.68
C PHE A 14 43.00 23.48 31.48
N ALA A 15 42.19 24.24 32.20
CA ALA A 15 40.77 24.29 31.96
C ALA A 15 40.54 24.95 30.61
N LEU A 16 40.07 24.18 29.66
CA LEU A 16 39.48 24.73 28.45
C LEU A 16 38.03 24.20 28.35
N CYS A 17 37.14 25.08 28.82
CA CYS A 17 35.71 24.95 28.55
C CYS A 17 35.50 25.01 27.03
N THR A 18 35.37 23.87 26.38
CA THR A 18 34.73 23.79 25.08
C THR A 18 33.27 23.45 25.29
N LEU A 19 32.42 24.46 25.10
CA LEU A 19 30.98 24.26 24.94
C LEU A 19 30.78 23.29 23.79
N PHE A 20 30.48 22.05 24.13
CA PHE A 20 29.98 21.07 23.17
C PHE A 20 28.51 21.38 23.01
N SER A 21 28.19 22.21 22.02
CA SER A 21 26.82 22.40 21.55
C SER A 21 26.29 21.03 21.04
N LEU A 22 25.51 20.36 21.86
CA LEU A 22 24.69 19.26 21.39
C LEU A 22 23.66 19.84 20.40
N THR A 23 23.98 19.81 19.14
CA THR A 23 22.97 19.92 18.10
C THR A 23 22.15 18.64 18.15
N SER A 24 21.06 18.68 18.87
CA SER A 24 20.01 17.66 18.78
C SER A 24 19.48 17.68 17.37
N THR A 25 20.03 16.86 16.51
CA THR A 25 19.41 16.53 15.23
C THR A 25 18.15 15.76 15.56
N SER A 26 17.03 16.45 15.61
CA SER A 26 15.73 15.85 15.62
C SER A 26 15.61 15.03 14.33
N LEU A 27 15.94 13.75 14.40
CA LEU A 27 15.46 12.78 13.43
C LEU A 27 13.94 12.82 13.55
N SER A 28 13.31 13.58 12.67
CA SER A 28 11.89 13.44 12.40
C SER A 28 11.67 11.99 11.98
N ARG A 29 11.38 11.16 12.97
CA ARG A 29 10.81 9.84 12.74
C ARG A 29 9.50 10.11 12.05
N THR A 30 9.51 10.04 10.75
CA THR A 30 8.27 9.92 9.99
C THR A 30 7.64 8.65 10.54
N GLU A 31 6.66 8.82 11.43
CA GLU A 31 5.80 7.71 11.80
C GLU A 31 5.29 7.18 10.47
N ASP A 32 5.68 5.97 10.13
CA ASP A 32 5.07 5.20 9.06
C ASP A 32 3.59 5.06 9.45
N LYS A 33 2.81 6.04 9.01
CA LYS A 33 1.37 6.04 9.17
C LYS A 33 0.93 4.78 8.44
N LYS A 34 0.67 3.72 9.22
CA LYS A 34 0.19 2.44 8.72
C LYS A 34 -0.87 2.75 7.68
N ALA A 35 -0.59 2.39 6.44
CA ALA A 35 -1.46 2.72 5.34
C ALA A 35 -2.83 2.07 5.62
N ASP A 36 -3.85 2.89 5.74
CA ASP A 36 -5.22 2.42 6.01
C ASP A 36 -5.85 2.03 4.67
N PRO A 37 -6.13 0.75 4.43
CA PRO A 37 -6.78 0.32 3.20
C PRO A 37 -8.27 0.71 3.15
N ALA A 38 -8.87 1.04 4.29
CA ALA A 38 -10.28 1.44 4.33
C ALA A 38 -10.51 2.74 3.56
N GLY A 39 -11.63 2.81 2.87
CA GLY A 39 -12.04 3.97 2.10
C GLY A 39 -12.52 3.63 0.69
N ASN A 40 -12.74 4.69 -0.08
CA ASN A 40 -13.16 4.59 -1.46
C ASN A 40 -11.94 4.78 -2.38
N TRP A 41 -11.76 3.86 -3.31
CA TRP A 41 -10.65 3.85 -4.26
C TRP A 41 -11.19 3.84 -5.69
N THR A 42 -10.59 4.62 -6.56
CA THR A 42 -11.03 4.69 -7.96
C THR A 42 -9.85 4.58 -8.91
N TRP A 43 -10.08 3.90 -10.03
CA TRP A 43 -9.15 3.86 -11.14
C TRP A 43 -9.88 3.72 -12.46
N THR A 44 -9.17 3.98 -13.52
CA THR A 44 -9.67 3.80 -14.87
C THR A 44 -9.06 2.54 -15.48
N GLN A 45 -9.87 1.68 -15.99
CA GLN A 45 -9.46 0.48 -16.70
C GLN A 45 -9.75 0.66 -18.19
N PRO A 46 -8.76 0.48 -19.07
CA PRO A 46 -8.99 0.54 -20.50
C PRO A 46 -10.09 -0.40 -20.95
N GLY A 47 -10.93 0.07 -21.85
CA GLY A 47 -11.98 -0.73 -22.46
C GLY A 47 -11.41 -1.89 -23.27
N ARG A 48 -12.18 -2.96 -23.41
CA ARG A 48 -11.79 -4.11 -24.23
C ARG A 48 -11.96 -3.75 -25.71
N ASN A 49 -11.04 -4.21 -26.54
CA ASN A 49 -11.09 -4.08 -28.00
C ASN A 49 -11.31 -2.62 -28.49
N GLY A 50 -10.66 -1.66 -27.81
CA GLY A 50 -10.81 -0.24 -28.16
C GLY A 50 -12.13 0.39 -27.70
N GLY A 51 -12.88 -0.29 -26.84
CA GLY A 51 -14.08 0.27 -26.21
C GLY A 51 -13.74 1.38 -25.20
N PRO A 52 -14.74 2.08 -24.69
CA PRO A 52 -14.55 3.18 -23.76
C PRO A 52 -13.91 2.71 -22.45
N ASP A 53 -13.10 3.57 -21.88
CA ASP A 53 -12.50 3.36 -20.56
C ASP A 53 -13.58 3.21 -19.49
N ARG A 54 -13.32 2.34 -18.53
CA ARG A 54 -14.24 2.04 -17.43
C ARG A 54 -13.71 2.58 -16.12
N LYS A 55 -14.47 3.44 -15.49
CA LYS A 55 -14.16 3.90 -14.14
C LYS A 55 -14.57 2.84 -13.13
N MET A 56 -13.59 2.29 -12.44
CA MET A 56 -13.79 1.31 -11.38
C MET A 56 -13.82 2.03 -10.04
N THR A 57 -14.68 1.57 -9.14
CA THR A 57 -14.74 2.08 -7.77
C THR A 57 -14.70 0.90 -6.79
N LEU A 58 -13.76 0.91 -5.89
CA LEU A 58 -13.58 -0.09 -4.84
C LEU A 58 -13.84 0.58 -3.50
N LYS A 59 -14.81 0.06 -2.76
CA LYS A 59 -15.04 0.44 -1.37
C LYS A 59 -14.45 -0.63 -0.48
N LEU A 60 -13.52 -0.26 0.37
CA LEU A 60 -12.90 -1.15 1.35
C LEU A 60 -13.28 -0.74 2.76
N LYS A 61 -13.55 -1.73 3.58
CA LYS A 61 -13.73 -1.60 5.04
C LYS A 61 -12.75 -2.54 5.71
N ALA A 62 -11.98 -2.04 6.64
CA ALA A 62 -11.06 -2.82 7.45
C ALA A 62 -11.63 -2.94 8.87
N GLU A 63 -11.74 -4.17 9.35
CA GLU A 63 -12.16 -4.49 10.71
C GLU A 63 -11.09 -5.41 11.32
N GLY A 64 -10.09 -4.81 11.95
CA GLY A 64 -8.91 -5.54 12.40
C GLY A 64 -8.13 -6.13 11.21
N ASP A 65 -7.97 -7.45 11.19
CA ASP A 65 -7.30 -8.16 10.10
C ASP A 65 -8.25 -8.58 8.97
N LYS A 66 -9.54 -8.32 9.13
CA LYS A 66 -10.55 -8.58 8.10
C LYS A 66 -10.70 -7.39 7.17
N LEU A 67 -10.68 -7.69 5.90
CA LEU A 67 -10.97 -6.73 4.84
C LEU A 67 -12.27 -7.17 4.15
N THR A 68 -13.20 -6.25 4.04
CA THR A 68 -14.45 -6.45 3.29
C THR A 68 -14.64 -5.31 2.31
N GLY A 69 -15.47 -5.47 1.32
CA GLY A 69 -15.73 -4.38 0.40
C GLY A 69 -16.52 -4.78 -0.83
N THR A 70 -16.68 -3.79 -1.70
CA THR A 70 -17.44 -3.95 -2.94
C THR A 70 -16.71 -3.26 -4.08
N LEU A 71 -16.55 -3.97 -5.16
CA LEU A 71 -16.02 -3.42 -6.40
C LEU A 71 -17.16 -3.11 -7.36
N SER A 72 -17.28 -1.85 -7.72
CA SER A 72 -18.27 -1.34 -8.67
C SER A 72 -17.62 -1.07 -10.02
N SER A 73 -18.26 -1.48 -11.09
CA SER A 73 -17.82 -1.21 -12.46
C SER A 73 -19.02 -0.90 -13.35
N PRO A 74 -18.87 0.01 -14.32
CA PRO A 74 -19.93 0.21 -15.31
C PRO A 74 -20.10 -1.07 -16.14
N GLY A 75 -21.33 -1.53 -16.25
CA GLY A 75 -21.75 -2.59 -17.17
C GLY A 75 -21.77 -2.10 -18.63
N ALA A 76 -22.02 -3.02 -19.55
CA ALA A 76 -22.15 -2.71 -20.98
C ALA A 76 -23.38 -1.80 -21.25
N ASP A 77 -24.39 -1.91 -20.42
CA ASP A 77 -25.67 -1.22 -20.55
C ASP A 77 -25.75 0.10 -19.79
N GLY A 78 -24.60 0.59 -19.28
CA GLY A 78 -24.53 1.78 -18.44
C GLY A 78 -24.94 1.56 -16.98
N GLU A 79 -25.44 0.41 -16.62
CA GLU A 79 -25.72 0.04 -15.25
C GLU A 79 -24.43 -0.26 -14.47
N THR A 80 -24.41 0.08 -13.20
CA THR A 80 -23.26 -0.21 -12.34
C THR A 80 -23.39 -1.63 -11.76
N THR A 81 -22.52 -2.51 -12.20
CA THR A 81 -22.39 -3.85 -11.62
C THR A 81 -21.56 -3.76 -10.34
N LYS A 82 -22.11 -4.27 -9.24
CA LYS A 82 -21.43 -4.39 -7.95
C LYS A 82 -21.05 -5.86 -7.73
N SER A 83 -19.81 -6.08 -7.35
CA SER A 83 -19.29 -7.39 -6.96
C SER A 83 -18.68 -7.29 -5.59
N GLU A 84 -19.01 -8.19 -4.70
CA GLU A 84 -18.37 -8.26 -3.39
C GLU A 84 -16.94 -8.79 -3.55
N ILE A 85 -16.06 -8.37 -2.66
CA ILE A 85 -14.72 -8.92 -2.60
C ILE A 85 -14.73 -10.16 -1.71
N GLU A 86 -13.99 -11.17 -2.14
CA GLU A 86 -13.84 -12.44 -1.46
C GLU A 86 -12.38 -12.65 -1.06
N ASP A 87 -12.12 -13.53 -0.09
CA ASP A 87 -10.77 -13.90 0.36
C ASP A 87 -9.84 -12.72 0.65
N ALA A 88 -10.42 -11.64 1.12
CA ALA A 88 -9.69 -10.41 1.35
C ALA A 88 -8.80 -10.49 2.59
N LYS A 89 -7.54 -10.11 2.45
CA LYS A 89 -6.51 -10.13 3.50
C LYS A 89 -5.72 -8.84 3.50
N ILE A 90 -5.29 -8.45 4.69
CA ILE A 90 -4.36 -7.35 4.92
C ILE A 90 -3.10 -7.94 5.55
N LYS A 91 -1.95 -7.60 5.01
CA LYS A 91 -0.66 -7.97 5.57
C LYS A 91 0.26 -6.74 5.57
N GLY A 92 0.27 -6.03 6.68
CA GLY A 92 0.98 -4.75 6.77
C GLY A 92 0.33 -3.68 5.88
N ASP A 93 1.04 -3.27 4.85
CA ASP A 93 0.59 -2.34 3.81
C ASP A 93 0.13 -3.05 2.52
N GLU A 94 0.18 -4.37 2.50
CA GLU A 94 -0.24 -5.17 1.35
C GLU A 94 -1.67 -5.67 1.54
N VAL A 95 -2.47 -5.52 0.50
CA VAL A 95 -3.84 -6.03 0.42
C VAL A 95 -3.94 -7.04 -0.70
N SER A 96 -4.70 -8.09 -0.46
CA SER A 96 -5.08 -9.06 -1.47
C SER A 96 -6.57 -9.40 -1.34
N PHE A 97 -7.23 -9.56 -2.46
CA PHE A 97 -8.65 -9.97 -2.50
C PHE A 97 -8.98 -10.58 -3.85
N THR A 98 -10.04 -11.33 -3.90
CA THR A 98 -10.61 -11.88 -5.13
C THR A 98 -11.95 -11.24 -5.44
N VAL A 99 -12.29 -11.19 -6.71
CA VAL A 99 -13.61 -10.74 -7.18
C VAL A 99 -14.08 -11.71 -8.25
N THR A 100 -15.20 -12.33 -8.01
CA THR A 100 -15.86 -13.19 -8.99
C THR A 100 -16.92 -12.41 -9.75
N ARG A 101 -16.87 -12.45 -11.06
CA ARG A 101 -17.83 -11.78 -11.94
C ARG A 101 -18.37 -12.76 -12.97
N GLU A 102 -19.62 -12.56 -13.31
CA GLU A 102 -20.26 -13.30 -14.39
C GLU A 102 -20.25 -12.44 -15.68
N PHE A 103 -19.80 -13.06 -16.77
CA PHE A 103 -19.82 -12.50 -18.10
C PHE A 103 -20.43 -13.51 -19.06
N ASN A 104 -21.58 -13.20 -19.63
CA ASN A 104 -22.28 -14.09 -20.58
C ASN A 104 -22.45 -15.51 -20.04
N GLY A 105 -22.87 -15.64 -18.78
CA GLY A 105 -23.06 -16.96 -18.14
C GLY A 105 -21.75 -17.63 -17.65
N ASN A 106 -20.60 -17.06 -17.90
CA ASN A 106 -19.31 -17.59 -17.45
C ASN A 106 -18.79 -16.81 -16.24
N LYS A 107 -18.50 -17.52 -15.17
CA LYS A 107 -17.87 -16.94 -13.99
C LYS A 107 -16.38 -16.78 -14.23
N ARG A 108 -15.85 -15.62 -13.89
CA ARG A 108 -14.41 -15.32 -13.92
C ARG A 108 -13.98 -14.74 -12.60
N THR A 109 -12.94 -15.28 -12.04
CA THR A 109 -12.32 -14.81 -10.81
C THR A 109 -11.10 -13.95 -11.15
N PHE A 110 -11.03 -12.79 -10.51
CA PHE A 110 -9.93 -11.84 -10.61
C PHE A 110 -9.28 -11.73 -9.24
N LYS A 111 -8.01 -12.03 -9.17
CA LYS A 111 -7.23 -11.87 -7.95
C LYS A 111 -6.49 -10.53 -8.00
N TYR A 112 -6.74 -9.71 -7.02
CA TYR A 112 -6.10 -8.42 -6.86
C TYR A 112 -5.09 -8.49 -5.74
N THR A 113 -3.88 -8.00 -6.00
CA THR A 113 -2.86 -7.79 -4.99
C THR A 113 -2.33 -6.38 -5.14
N GLY A 114 -2.03 -5.71 -4.05
CA GLY A 114 -1.53 -4.34 -4.13
C GLY A 114 -0.98 -3.83 -2.82
N LYS A 115 -0.10 -2.86 -2.95
CA LYS A 115 0.49 -2.14 -1.84
C LYS A 115 -0.26 -0.84 -1.63
N VAL A 116 -0.76 -0.65 -0.41
CA VAL A 116 -1.50 0.55 0.00
C VAL A 116 -0.52 1.62 0.44
N SER A 117 -0.69 2.81 -0.07
CA SER A 117 -0.05 4.03 0.42
C SER A 117 -1.12 5.01 0.91
N ALA A 118 -0.72 6.21 1.32
CA ALA A 118 -1.66 7.20 1.83
C ALA A 118 -2.83 7.49 0.86
N ASP A 119 -2.50 7.63 -0.43
CA ASP A 119 -3.44 8.12 -1.46
C ASP A 119 -3.61 7.16 -2.65
N ALA A 120 -2.89 6.04 -2.68
CA ALA A 120 -2.92 5.11 -3.80
C ALA A 120 -2.75 3.66 -3.36
N ILE A 121 -3.30 2.76 -4.16
CA ILE A 121 -3.00 1.33 -4.13
C ILE A 121 -2.41 0.97 -5.50
N LYS A 122 -1.22 0.40 -5.49
CA LYS A 122 -0.54 -0.07 -6.71
C LYS A 122 -0.31 -1.56 -6.62
N GLY A 123 -0.63 -2.27 -7.68
CA GLY A 123 -0.47 -3.71 -7.66
C GLY A 123 -0.79 -4.39 -8.98
N LYS A 124 -1.14 -5.66 -8.89
CA LYS A 124 -1.46 -6.50 -10.04
C LYS A 124 -2.82 -7.17 -9.89
N THR A 125 -3.47 -7.36 -11.01
CA THR A 125 -4.67 -8.18 -11.12
C THR A 125 -4.31 -9.40 -11.94
N GLU A 126 -4.52 -10.57 -11.39
CA GLU A 126 -4.35 -11.86 -12.06
C GLU A 126 -5.73 -12.43 -12.41
N PHE A 127 -5.86 -12.96 -13.59
CA PHE A 127 -7.09 -13.58 -14.08
C PHE A 127 -6.78 -14.61 -15.16
N GLU A 128 -7.68 -15.56 -15.31
CA GLU A 128 -7.56 -16.56 -16.36
C GLU A 128 -8.43 -16.15 -17.57
N ARG A 129 -7.87 -16.29 -18.76
CA ARG A 129 -8.55 -16.07 -20.02
C ARG A 129 -8.18 -17.19 -20.99
N ASN A 130 -9.19 -17.93 -21.47
CA ASN A 130 -9.00 -19.05 -22.40
C ASN A 130 -8.02 -20.13 -21.90
N GLY A 131 -7.99 -20.39 -20.58
CA GLY A 131 -7.07 -21.36 -19.97
C GLY A 131 -5.65 -20.82 -19.74
N GLU A 132 -5.39 -19.56 -20.04
CA GLU A 132 -4.10 -18.90 -19.81
C GLU A 132 -4.19 -17.89 -18.67
N ALA A 133 -3.24 -17.97 -17.75
CA ALA A 133 -3.09 -16.98 -16.69
C ALA A 133 -2.55 -15.67 -17.27
N GLN A 134 -3.24 -14.59 -17.02
CA GLN A 134 -2.84 -13.24 -17.43
C GLN A 134 -2.75 -12.34 -16.22
N SER A 135 -1.84 -11.39 -16.28
CA SER A 135 -1.71 -10.36 -15.25
C SER A 135 -1.74 -8.98 -15.87
N ARG A 136 -2.23 -8.02 -15.09
CA ARG A 136 -2.29 -6.61 -15.47
C ARG A 136 -1.97 -5.75 -14.26
N ASP A 137 -1.17 -4.74 -14.45
CA ASP A 137 -0.96 -3.73 -13.43
C ASP A 137 -2.21 -2.86 -13.26
N TRP A 138 -2.45 -2.43 -12.02
CA TRP A 138 -3.50 -1.50 -11.69
C TRP A 138 -3.04 -0.52 -10.63
N GLU A 139 -3.56 0.68 -10.71
CA GLU A 139 -3.33 1.72 -9.74
C GLU A 139 -4.66 2.39 -9.41
N ALA A 140 -5.05 2.32 -8.15
CA ALA A 140 -6.23 3.01 -7.65
C ALA A 140 -5.80 4.22 -6.82
N LYS A 141 -6.53 5.31 -6.95
CA LYS A 141 -6.36 6.51 -6.14
C LYS A 141 -7.50 6.60 -5.14
N ARG A 142 -7.19 7.12 -3.96
CA ARG A 142 -8.20 7.39 -2.96
C ARG A 142 -9.20 8.40 -3.53
N ALA A 143 -10.47 8.03 -3.56
CA ALA A 143 -11.50 8.98 -3.94
C ALA A 143 -11.66 9.98 -2.79
N THR A 144 -11.43 11.24 -3.07
CA THR A 144 -11.90 12.32 -2.20
C THR A 144 -13.40 12.34 -2.31
N GLU A 145 -14.11 12.15 -1.21
CA GLU A 145 -15.55 12.38 -1.20
C GLU A 145 -15.77 13.83 -1.61
N ALA A 146 -16.40 14.02 -2.76
CA ALA A 146 -16.91 15.33 -3.12
C ALA A 146 -17.93 15.71 -2.04
N LYS A 147 -17.59 16.76 -1.30
CA LYS A 147 -18.44 17.36 -0.26
C LYS A 147 -19.62 18.05 -0.92
#